data_6253fa19d9b18eb2f5b855a6e0609e3c
#
_entry.id   6253fa19d9b18eb2f5b855a6e0609e3c
#
_cell.length_a   1.000
_cell.length_b   1.000
_cell.length_c   1.000
_cell.angle_alpha   90.00
_cell.angle_beta   90.00
_cell.angle_gamma   90.00
#
_symmetry.space_group_name_H-M   'P 1'
#
loop_
_entity.id
_entity.type
_entity.pdbx_description
1 polymer ?
#
loop_
_entity_poly.entity_id
_entity_poly.type
_entity_poly.pdbx_seq_one_letter_code
_entity_poly.pdbx_strand_id
1 'polypeptide(L)'
;HRPQFLAVAAVAVELAPDDPHALIQESRLLFGLGRVKEAFKVAEKARQRAPKDAVVNATWGFLQLARNRNGEAMAAFEDAIAQDSTRGEPHLGLGIALFQRNRTDAAVEEMRKATLLEPSVSLYNSYLGKAYYEVKQDRQAEKYLALAKQLDPLDPTPHFYDAIRRQSVNRPVEAVRDLQKSIELNDNRAVYRSRLLLDEDLAARDATLGRIYNEVGFEQLGL
;
A
#
# COMPACT_ATOMS: atom_id res chain seq x y z
N HIS A 1 -3.93 -18.94 -7.46
CA HIS A 1 -4.60 -18.56 -6.18
C HIS A 1 -5.68 -17.45 -6.33
N ARG A 2 -5.72 -16.71 -7.46
CA ARG A 2 -6.78 -15.70 -7.73
C ARG A 2 -8.22 -16.25 -7.65
N PRO A 3 -8.56 -17.44 -8.17
CA PRO A 3 -9.93 -17.96 -8.14
C PRO A 3 -10.44 -18.27 -6.74
N GLN A 4 -9.57 -18.70 -5.84
CA GLN A 4 -9.96 -19.14 -4.49
C GLN A 4 -10.35 -17.98 -3.57
N PHE A 5 -9.65 -16.84 -3.63
CA PHE A 5 -9.99 -15.65 -2.85
C PHE A 5 -11.32 -15.03 -3.30
N LEU A 6 -11.58 -15.03 -4.62
CA LEU A 6 -12.86 -14.58 -5.17
C LEU A 6 -14.01 -15.48 -4.73
N ALA A 7 -13.79 -16.80 -4.72
CA ALA A 7 -14.79 -17.75 -4.26
C ALA A 7 -15.14 -17.58 -2.77
N VAL A 8 -14.13 -17.40 -1.92
CA VAL A 8 -14.35 -17.22 -0.46
C VAL A 8 -15.10 -15.94 -0.15
N ALA A 9 -14.78 -14.83 -0.82
CA ALA A 9 -15.49 -13.58 -0.57
C ALA A 9 -16.91 -13.58 -1.17
N ALA A 10 -17.11 -14.20 -2.33
CA ALA A 10 -18.44 -14.41 -2.89
C ALA A 10 -19.32 -15.24 -1.95
N VAL A 11 -18.76 -16.34 -1.41
CA VAL A 11 -19.47 -17.18 -0.42
C VAL A 11 -19.80 -16.41 0.85
N ALA A 12 -18.87 -15.58 1.37
CA ALA A 12 -19.12 -14.78 2.56
C ALA A 12 -20.28 -13.77 2.35
N VAL A 13 -20.33 -13.16 1.17
CA VAL A 13 -21.42 -12.22 0.80
C VAL A 13 -22.74 -12.96 0.54
N GLU A 14 -22.71 -14.17 -0.04
CA GLU A 14 -23.90 -14.99 -0.22
C GLU A 14 -24.50 -15.45 1.13
N LEU A 15 -23.64 -15.78 2.10
CA LEU A 15 -24.05 -16.21 3.43
C LEU A 15 -24.53 -15.06 4.33
N ALA A 16 -23.98 -13.86 4.15
CA ALA A 16 -24.29 -12.69 4.96
C ALA A 16 -24.29 -11.40 4.11
N PRO A 17 -25.28 -11.20 3.23
CA PRO A 17 -25.30 -10.13 2.21
C PRO A 17 -25.39 -8.71 2.78
N ASP A 18 -25.71 -8.60 4.05
CA ASP A 18 -25.83 -7.32 4.77
C ASP A 18 -24.79 -7.14 5.88
N ASP A 19 -23.86 -8.09 6.05
CA ASP A 19 -22.78 -7.94 7.01
C ASP A 19 -21.76 -6.91 6.51
N PRO A 20 -21.47 -5.84 7.28
CA PRO A 20 -20.56 -4.79 6.87
C PRO A 20 -19.14 -5.29 6.55
N HIS A 21 -18.64 -6.28 7.29
CA HIS A 21 -17.31 -6.83 7.08
C HIS A 21 -17.23 -7.69 5.80
N ALA A 22 -18.28 -8.47 5.49
CA ALA A 22 -18.38 -9.21 4.22
C ALA A 22 -18.41 -8.23 3.03
N LEU A 23 -19.21 -7.17 3.12
CA LEU A 23 -19.26 -6.09 2.12
C LEU A 23 -17.90 -5.41 1.93
N ILE A 24 -17.14 -5.15 3.01
CA ILE A 24 -15.80 -4.57 2.91
C ILE A 24 -14.82 -5.51 2.21
N GLN A 25 -14.87 -6.80 2.48
CA GLN A 25 -14.02 -7.77 1.77
C GLN A 25 -14.39 -7.82 0.28
N GLU A 26 -15.68 -7.83 -0.07
CA GLU A 26 -16.13 -7.73 -1.45
C GLU A 26 -15.63 -6.45 -2.13
N SER A 27 -15.75 -5.30 -1.46
CA SER A 27 -15.27 -4.02 -1.97
C SER A 27 -13.77 -4.05 -2.26
N ARG A 28 -12.95 -4.58 -1.34
CA ARG A 28 -11.50 -4.72 -1.51
C ARG A 28 -11.15 -5.61 -2.71
N LEU A 29 -11.88 -6.70 -2.91
CA LEU A 29 -11.70 -7.59 -4.06
C LEU A 29 -12.09 -6.94 -5.38
N LEU A 30 -13.26 -6.31 -5.42
CA LEU A 30 -13.73 -5.56 -6.59
C LEU A 30 -12.72 -4.49 -7.00
N PHE A 31 -12.17 -3.78 -6.03
CA PHE A 31 -11.15 -2.79 -6.29
C PHE A 31 -9.87 -3.41 -6.87
N GLY A 32 -9.37 -4.49 -6.28
CA GLY A 32 -8.20 -5.24 -6.80
C GLY A 32 -8.41 -5.83 -8.19
N LEU A 33 -9.66 -5.99 -8.64
CA LEU A 33 -10.03 -6.40 -10.00
C LEU A 33 -10.21 -5.22 -10.96
N GLY A 34 -10.00 -3.98 -10.51
CA GLY A 34 -10.24 -2.77 -11.30
C GLY A 34 -11.71 -2.37 -11.44
N ARG A 35 -12.63 -3.07 -10.74
CA ARG A 35 -14.08 -2.76 -10.74
C ARG A 35 -14.39 -1.62 -9.76
N VAL A 36 -13.72 -0.48 -9.97
CA VAL A 36 -13.69 0.65 -9.02
C VAL A 36 -15.09 1.16 -8.65
N LYS A 37 -15.97 1.34 -9.64
CA LYS A 37 -17.33 1.86 -9.39
C LYS A 37 -18.13 0.94 -8.47
N GLU A 38 -18.00 -0.36 -8.66
CA GLU A 38 -18.69 -1.37 -7.86
C GLU A 38 -18.11 -1.47 -6.46
N ALA A 39 -16.78 -1.43 -6.34
CA ALA A 39 -16.10 -1.38 -5.05
C ALA A 39 -16.61 -0.23 -4.17
N PHE A 40 -16.74 0.97 -4.74
CA PHE A 40 -17.30 2.13 -4.03
C PHE A 40 -18.74 1.92 -3.60
N LYS A 41 -19.60 1.38 -4.49
CA LYS A 41 -21.02 1.13 -4.18
C LYS A 41 -21.17 0.16 -3.01
N VAL A 42 -20.36 -0.90 -3.00
CA VAL A 42 -20.38 -1.90 -1.93
C VAL A 42 -19.84 -1.33 -0.61
N ALA A 43 -18.73 -0.59 -0.65
CA ALA A 43 -18.18 0.07 0.54
C ALA A 43 -19.12 1.12 1.12
N GLU A 44 -19.84 1.86 0.29
CA GLU A 44 -20.86 2.82 0.73
C GLU A 44 -22.01 2.11 1.45
N LYS A 45 -22.47 0.96 0.93
CA LYS A 45 -23.47 0.12 1.61
C LYS A 45 -22.96 -0.34 2.97
N ALA A 46 -21.71 -0.80 3.08
CA ALA A 46 -21.09 -1.18 4.34
C ALA A 46 -21.07 -0.01 5.34
N ARG A 47 -20.69 1.18 4.88
CA ARG A 47 -20.63 2.39 5.71
C ARG A 47 -21.99 2.84 6.22
N GLN A 48 -23.05 2.70 5.43
CA GLN A 48 -24.42 2.96 5.85
C GLN A 48 -24.87 2.02 6.97
N ARG A 49 -24.40 0.74 6.95
CA ARG A 49 -24.72 -0.27 7.96
C ARG A 49 -23.90 -0.13 9.24
N ALA A 50 -22.62 0.24 9.10
CA ALA A 50 -21.69 0.37 10.23
C ALA A 50 -20.85 1.66 10.12
N PRO A 51 -21.46 2.85 10.32
CA PRO A 51 -20.77 4.13 10.15
C PRO A 51 -19.69 4.39 11.22
N LYS A 52 -19.73 3.67 12.32
CA LYS A 52 -18.76 3.74 13.44
C LYS A 52 -17.88 2.50 13.53
N ASP A 53 -17.61 1.84 12.41
CA ASP A 53 -16.70 0.70 12.35
C ASP A 53 -15.35 1.12 11.78
N ALA A 54 -14.27 0.83 12.51
CA ALA A 54 -12.91 1.24 12.14
C ALA A 54 -12.45 0.62 10.82
N VAL A 55 -12.80 -0.66 10.55
CA VAL A 55 -12.40 -1.35 9.32
C VAL A 55 -13.13 -0.79 8.11
N VAL A 56 -14.41 -0.48 8.28
CA VAL A 56 -15.26 0.14 7.25
C VAL A 56 -14.71 1.52 6.89
N ASN A 57 -14.45 2.36 7.90
CA ASN A 57 -13.95 3.71 7.67
C ASN A 57 -12.52 3.73 7.12
N ALA A 58 -11.63 2.83 7.59
CA ALA A 58 -10.28 2.68 7.02
C ALA A 58 -10.35 2.30 5.53
N THR A 59 -11.17 1.32 5.17
CA THR A 59 -11.34 0.91 3.77
C THR A 59 -11.91 2.05 2.92
N TRP A 60 -12.89 2.80 3.43
CA TRP A 60 -13.41 3.99 2.76
C TRP A 60 -12.32 5.03 2.53
N GLY A 61 -11.46 5.27 3.53
CA GLY A 61 -10.30 6.16 3.41
C GLY A 61 -9.37 5.78 2.26
N PHE A 62 -9.03 4.49 2.12
CA PHE A 62 -8.21 4.02 1.00
C PHE A 62 -8.90 4.18 -0.37
N LEU A 63 -10.20 3.94 -0.44
CA LEU A 63 -10.97 4.20 -1.67
C LEU A 63 -10.93 5.70 -2.05
N GLN A 64 -11.04 6.60 -1.08
CA GLN A 64 -10.93 8.04 -1.33
C GLN A 64 -9.51 8.45 -1.76
N LEU A 65 -8.45 7.86 -1.17
CA LEU A 65 -7.07 8.05 -1.65
C LEU A 65 -6.93 7.68 -3.12
N ALA A 66 -7.49 6.55 -3.53
CA ALA A 66 -7.46 6.09 -4.92
C ALA A 66 -8.16 7.03 -5.91
N ARG A 67 -9.01 7.95 -5.41
CA ARG A 67 -9.63 9.03 -6.17
C ARG A 67 -8.97 10.39 -5.99
N ASN A 68 -7.79 10.43 -5.36
CA ASN A 68 -7.09 11.68 -5.01
C ASN A 68 -7.91 12.63 -4.12
N ARG A 69 -8.91 12.09 -3.37
CA ARG A 69 -9.72 12.86 -2.43
C ARG A 69 -9.10 12.86 -1.04
N ASN A 70 -7.91 13.45 -0.94
CA ASN A 70 -7.07 13.36 0.27
C ASN A 70 -7.75 13.91 1.53
N GLY A 71 -8.58 14.94 1.43
CA GLY A 71 -9.31 15.49 2.58
C GLY A 71 -10.34 14.50 3.14
N GLU A 72 -11.12 13.89 2.26
CA GLU A 72 -12.11 12.87 2.64
C GLU A 72 -11.43 11.59 3.18
N ALA A 73 -10.28 11.22 2.58
CA ALA A 73 -9.48 10.09 3.05
C ALA A 73 -8.96 10.31 4.47
N MET A 74 -8.37 11.48 4.74
CA MET A 74 -7.85 11.83 6.08
C MET A 74 -8.95 11.78 7.13
N ALA A 75 -10.10 12.40 6.87
CA ALA A 75 -11.24 12.36 7.79
C ALA A 75 -11.69 10.93 8.09
N ALA A 76 -11.76 10.06 7.07
CA ALA A 76 -12.14 8.66 7.25
C ALA A 76 -11.10 7.86 8.06
N PHE A 77 -9.81 8.13 7.90
CA PHE A 77 -8.77 7.51 8.72
C PHE A 77 -8.78 8.02 10.16
N GLU A 78 -8.99 9.32 10.36
CA GLU A 78 -9.14 9.91 11.70
C GLU A 78 -10.35 9.33 12.43
N ASP A 79 -11.49 9.16 11.75
CA ASP A 79 -12.67 8.46 12.29
C ASP A 79 -12.33 7.01 12.66
N ALA A 80 -11.62 6.29 11.79
CA ALA A 80 -11.22 4.90 12.07
C ALA A 80 -10.29 4.80 13.29
N ILE A 81 -9.33 5.70 13.44
CA ILE A 81 -8.42 5.77 14.59
C ILE A 81 -9.19 6.10 15.88
N ALA A 82 -10.16 7.01 15.80
CA ALA A 82 -10.99 7.37 16.95
C ALA A 82 -11.88 6.19 17.42
N GLN A 83 -12.24 5.29 16.52
CA GLN A 83 -13.04 4.10 16.83
C GLN A 83 -12.19 2.93 17.34
N ASP A 84 -11.00 2.73 16.78
CA ASP A 84 -10.06 1.71 17.22
C ASP A 84 -8.60 2.18 16.96
N SER A 85 -8.00 2.75 17.99
CA SER A 85 -6.63 3.27 17.94
C SER A 85 -5.54 2.19 17.95
N THR A 86 -5.92 0.91 18.10
CA THR A 86 -4.97 -0.21 18.15
C THR A 86 -4.64 -0.77 16.76
N ARG A 87 -5.29 -0.30 15.72
CA ARG A 87 -5.09 -0.74 14.35
C ARG A 87 -4.04 0.09 13.62
N GLY A 88 -3.06 -0.58 13.02
CA GLY A 88 -2.02 0.08 12.23
C GLY A 88 -2.50 0.56 10.84
N GLU A 89 -3.48 -0.13 10.24
CA GLU A 89 -3.97 0.15 8.89
C GLU A 89 -4.44 1.61 8.68
N PRO A 90 -5.30 2.21 9.56
CA PRO A 90 -5.70 3.61 9.39
C PRO A 90 -4.55 4.60 9.59
N HIS A 91 -3.61 4.32 10.50
CA HIS A 91 -2.41 5.14 10.65
C HIS A 91 -1.55 5.15 9.39
N LEU A 92 -1.35 3.99 8.75
CA LEU A 92 -0.66 3.94 7.46
C LEU A 92 -1.40 4.77 6.40
N GLY A 93 -2.72 4.61 6.30
CA GLY A 93 -3.54 5.36 5.35
C GLY A 93 -3.45 6.87 5.55
N LEU A 94 -3.53 7.33 6.80
CA LEU A 94 -3.36 8.73 7.17
C LEU A 94 -1.95 9.23 6.80
N GLY A 95 -0.92 8.45 7.07
CA GLY A 95 0.46 8.75 6.68
C GLY A 95 0.59 8.94 5.16
N ILE A 96 0.00 8.06 4.35
CA ILE A 96 0.00 8.18 2.89
C ILE A 96 -0.70 9.47 2.45
N ALA A 97 -1.88 9.79 3.01
CA ALA A 97 -2.62 11.00 2.70
C ALA A 97 -1.83 12.28 3.06
N LEU A 98 -1.14 12.28 4.19
CA LEU A 98 -0.27 13.36 4.63
C LEU A 98 0.92 13.57 3.69
N PHE A 99 1.54 12.49 3.20
CA PHE A 99 2.59 12.58 2.19
C PHE A 99 2.12 13.25 0.91
N GLN A 100 0.96 12.85 0.40
CA GLN A 100 0.36 13.46 -0.80
C GLN A 100 0.05 14.95 -0.61
N ARG A 101 -0.06 15.41 0.62
CA ARG A 101 -0.23 16.84 0.98
C ARG A 101 1.07 17.52 1.41
N ASN A 102 2.20 16.92 1.15
CA ASN A 102 3.54 17.44 1.47
C ASN A 102 3.80 17.67 2.99
N ARG A 103 3.03 16.98 3.85
CA ARG A 103 3.19 17.02 5.31
C ARG A 103 4.07 15.84 5.77
N THR A 104 5.31 15.84 5.35
CA THR A 104 6.22 14.68 5.43
C THR A 104 6.52 14.24 6.87
N ASP A 105 6.78 15.17 7.79
CA ASP A 105 7.08 14.82 9.18
C ASP A 105 5.90 14.14 9.89
N ALA A 106 4.71 14.71 9.71
CA ALA A 106 3.49 14.12 10.25
C ALA A 106 3.20 12.73 9.62
N ALA A 107 3.49 12.56 8.33
CA ALA A 107 3.34 11.29 7.64
C ALA A 107 4.28 10.21 8.21
N VAL A 108 5.55 10.53 8.45
CA VAL A 108 6.52 9.62 9.09
C VAL A 108 6.02 9.18 10.47
N GLU A 109 5.50 10.11 11.28
CA GLU A 109 4.98 9.80 12.62
C GLU A 109 3.77 8.84 12.56
N GLU A 110 2.83 9.05 11.64
CA GLU A 110 1.69 8.16 11.48
C GLU A 110 2.13 6.77 10.98
N MET A 111 3.03 6.70 10.00
CA MET A 111 3.57 5.40 9.53
C MET A 111 4.39 4.68 10.61
N ARG A 112 5.09 5.44 11.49
CA ARG A 112 5.78 4.88 12.64
C ARG A 112 4.79 4.27 13.64
N LYS A 113 3.66 4.93 13.92
CA LYS A 113 2.59 4.38 14.77
C LYS A 113 2.05 3.08 14.17
N ALA A 114 1.76 3.04 12.85
CA ALA A 114 1.31 1.82 12.18
C ALA A 114 2.28 0.65 12.40
N THR A 115 3.59 0.90 12.23
CA THR A 115 4.64 -0.11 12.41
C THR A 115 4.80 -0.55 13.87
N LEU A 116 4.60 0.35 14.85
CA LEU A 116 4.65 0.02 16.27
C LEU A 116 3.45 -0.83 16.71
N LEU A 117 2.27 -0.57 16.18
CA LEU A 117 1.06 -1.32 16.49
C LEU A 117 1.09 -2.72 15.86
N GLU A 118 1.60 -2.85 14.64
CA GLU A 118 1.64 -4.12 13.91
C GLU A 118 3.05 -4.33 13.29
N PRO A 119 4.09 -4.63 14.08
CA PRO A 119 5.49 -4.64 13.63
C PRO A 119 5.83 -5.76 12.63
N SER A 120 5.05 -6.82 12.61
CA SER A 120 5.24 -7.97 11.70
C SER A 120 4.67 -7.75 10.30
N VAL A 121 3.99 -6.63 10.04
CA VAL A 121 3.42 -6.33 8.72
C VAL A 121 4.50 -5.75 7.81
N SER A 122 4.96 -6.54 6.84
CA SER A 122 5.99 -6.14 5.85
C SER A 122 5.64 -4.80 5.18
N LEU A 123 4.40 -4.67 4.76
CA LEU A 123 3.93 -3.51 4.04
C LEU A 123 4.06 -2.19 4.83
N TYR A 124 3.79 -2.20 6.16
CA TYR A 124 3.95 -1.00 6.98
C TYR A 124 5.42 -0.62 7.12
N ASN A 125 6.30 -1.62 7.28
CA ASN A 125 7.74 -1.41 7.30
C ASN A 125 8.25 -0.88 5.95
N SER A 126 7.71 -1.34 4.83
CA SER A 126 8.05 -0.86 3.48
C SER A 126 7.71 0.63 3.30
N TYR A 127 6.50 1.03 3.71
CA TYR A 127 6.07 2.43 3.62
C TYR A 127 6.82 3.34 4.59
N LEU A 128 7.11 2.86 5.79
CA LEU A 128 7.95 3.61 6.74
C LEU A 128 9.38 3.77 6.21
N GLY A 129 9.95 2.73 5.59
CA GLY A 129 11.25 2.82 4.92
C GLY A 129 11.25 3.84 3.78
N LYS A 130 10.21 3.83 2.91
CA LYS A 130 10.00 4.87 1.90
C LYS A 130 9.92 6.26 2.53
N ALA A 131 9.16 6.39 3.59
CA ALA A 131 8.97 7.65 4.30
C ALA A 131 10.29 8.23 4.81
N TYR A 132 11.11 7.40 5.46
CA TYR A 132 12.44 7.81 5.90
C TYR A 132 13.37 8.21 4.74
N TYR A 133 13.27 7.52 3.60
CA TYR A 133 14.01 7.92 2.40
C TYR A 133 13.63 9.33 1.92
N GLU A 134 12.34 9.65 1.88
CA GLU A 134 11.86 10.97 1.45
C GLU A 134 12.37 12.10 2.37
N VAL A 135 12.44 11.85 3.68
CA VAL A 135 13.01 12.82 4.64
C VAL A 135 14.54 12.70 4.81
N LYS A 136 15.22 12.03 3.88
CA LYS A 136 16.69 11.91 3.79
C LYS A 136 17.34 11.21 5.00
N GLN A 137 16.60 10.34 5.67
CA GLN A 137 17.10 9.50 6.76
C GLN A 137 17.48 8.11 6.21
N ASP A 138 18.54 8.04 5.39
CA ASP A 138 18.92 6.84 4.61
C ASP A 138 19.13 5.59 5.49
N ARG A 139 19.80 5.72 6.65
CA ARG A 139 20.03 4.58 7.56
C ARG A 139 18.72 3.97 8.08
N GLN A 140 17.74 4.81 8.38
CA GLN A 140 16.42 4.34 8.82
C GLN A 140 15.66 3.70 7.66
N ALA A 141 15.71 4.31 6.48
CA ALA A 141 15.12 3.76 5.27
C ALA A 141 15.67 2.35 4.99
N GLU A 142 17.01 2.17 4.98
CA GLU A 142 17.65 0.87 4.79
C GLU A 142 17.19 -0.16 5.82
N LYS A 143 17.17 0.21 7.10
CA LYS A 143 16.76 -0.68 8.20
C LYS A 143 15.34 -1.22 7.99
N TYR A 144 14.37 -0.34 7.73
CA TYR A 144 12.97 -0.74 7.62
C TYR A 144 12.67 -1.48 6.31
N LEU A 145 13.33 -1.11 5.20
CA LEU A 145 13.20 -1.85 3.94
C LEU A 145 13.83 -3.25 4.04
N ALA A 146 14.98 -3.39 4.69
CA ALA A 146 15.59 -4.69 4.94
C ALA A 146 14.71 -5.58 5.84
N LEU A 147 14.13 -5.01 6.90
CA LEU A 147 13.19 -5.71 7.77
C LEU A 147 11.94 -6.16 6.99
N ALA A 148 11.39 -5.31 6.15
CA ALA A 148 10.23 -5.65 5.32
C ALA A 148 10.51 -6.85 4.39
N LYS A 149 11.69 -6.88 3.74
CA LYS A 149 12.12 -8.01 2.90
C LYS A 149 12.24 -9.32 3.69
N GLN A 150 12.61 -9.25 4.98
CA GLN A 150 12.70 -10.43 5.86
C GLN A 150 11.32 -10.91 6.32
N LEU A 151 10.42 -9.98 6.63
CA LEU A 151 9.05 -10.28 7.10
C LEU A 151 8.19 -10.94 6.02
N ASP A 152 8.33 -10.51 4.78
CA ASP A 152 7.65 -11.12 3.64
C ASP A 152 8.56 -11.10 2.39
N PRO A 153 9.28 -12.22 2.14
CA PRO A 153 10.16 -12.34 0.97
C PRO A 153 9.44 -12.32 -0.38
N LEU A 154 8.11 -12.45 -0.39
CA LEU A 154 7.28 -12.42 -1.60
C LEU A 154 6.64 -11.04 -1.85
N ASP A 155 6.82 -10.08 -0.94
CA ASP A 155 6.35 -8.70 -1.13
C ASP A 155 7.28 -7.96 -2.10
N PRO A 156 6.81 -7.53 -3.29
CA PRO A 156 7.62 -6.75 -4.22
C PRO A 156 7.90 -5.32 -3.74
N THR A 157 7.11 -4.81 -2.79
CA THR A 157 7.11 -3.40 -2.38
C THR A 157 8.44 -2.93 -1.78
N PRO A 158 9.04 -3.63 -0.79
CA PRO A 158 10.29 -3.18 -0.19
C PRO A 158 11.47 -3.24 -1.17
N HIS A 159 11.45 -4.18 -2.12
CA HIS A 159 12.46 -4.25 -3.18
C HIS A 159 12.38 -3.02 -4.09
N PHE A 160 11.18 -2.60 -4.48
CA PHE A 160 10.99 -1.40 -5.29
C PHE A 160 11.52 -0.13 -4.61
N TYR A 161 11.13 0.10 -3.37
CA TYR A 161 11.57 1.30 -2.65
C TYR A 161 13.06 1.28 -2.31
N ASP A 162 13.65 0.11 -2.03
CA ASP A 162 15.09 0.00 -1.80
C ASP A 162 15.90 0.21 -3.09
N ALA A 163 15.38 -0.18 -4.24
CA ALA A 163 15.99 0.13 -5.53
C ALA A 163 16.10 1.65 -5.75
N ILE A 164 15.03 2.39 -5.51
CA ILE A 164 15.03 3.86 -5.60
C ILE A 164 16.05 4.48 -4.63
N ARG A 165 16.06 4.01 -3.37
CA ARG A 165 17.03 4.45 -2.37
C ARG A 165 18.46 4.17 -2.79
N ARG A 166 18.78 2.95 -3.23
CA ARG A 166 20.13 2.53 -3.65
C ARG A 166 20.64 3.32 -4.83
N GLN A 167 19.77 3.62 -5.77
CA GLN A 167 20.10 4.50 -6.90
C GLN A 167 20.55 5.89 -6.40
N SER A 168 19.80 6.49 -5.45
CA SER A 168 20.11 7.83 -4.94
C SER A 168 21.42 7.91 -4.14
N VAL A 169 21.91 6.78 -3.61
CA VAL A 169 23.19 6.69 -2.90
C VAL A 169 24.30 6.08 -3.76
N ASN A 170 24.17 6.14 -5.10
CA ASN A 170 25.15 5.69 -6.09
C ASN A 170 25.51 4.20 -5.98
N ARG A 171 24.48 3.35 -5.77
CA ARG A 171 24.61 1.88 -5.78
C ARG A 171 23.73 1.27 -6.89
N PRO A 172 24.01 1.58 -8.19
CA PRO A 172 23.10 1.25 -9.28
C PRO A 172 22.99 -0.26 -9.54
N VAL A 173 24.05 -1.04 -9.33
CA VAL A 173 24.02 -2.50 -9.54
C VAL A 173 23.04 -3.17 -8.58
N GLU A 174 23.07 -2.80 -7.30
CA GLU A 174 22.15 -3.32 -6.31
C GLU A 174 20.73 -2.79 -6.52
N ALA A 175 20.58 -1.57 -7.02
CA ALA A 175 19.29 -1.00 -7.39
C ALA A 175 18.64 -1.81 -8.52
N VAL A 176 19.38 -2.17 -9.57
CA VAL A 176 18.88 -3.05 -10.65
C VAL A 176 18.43 -4.41 -10.12
N ARG A 177 19.23 -5.04 -9.25
CA ARG A 177 18.87 -6.35 -8.66
C ARG A 177 17.57 -6.29 -7.86
N ASP A 178 17.41 -5.28 -7.03
CA ASP A 178 16.19 -5.09 -6.26
C ASP A 178 14.99 -4.80 -7.17
N LEU A 179 15.18 -4.00 -8.21
CA LEU A 179 14.10 -3.68 -9.13
C LEU A 179 13.67 -4.89 -9.95
N GLN A 180 14.63 -5.70 -10.46
CA GLN A 180 14.34 -6.97 -11.11
C GLN A 180 13.59 -7.91 -10.18
N LYS A 181 14.02 -8.02 -8.90
CA LYS A 181 13.32 -8.82 -7.90
C LYS A 181 11.90 -8.33 -7.66
N SER A 182 11.69 -7.01 -7.60
CA SER A 182 10.35 -6.42 -7.50
C SER A 182 9.45 -6.79 -8.69
N ILE A 183 10.01 -6.84 -9.90
CA ILE A 183 9.27 -7.22 -11.13
C ILE A 183 8.94 -8.72 -11.11
N GLU A 184 9.90 -9.59 -10.79
CA GLU A 184 9.67 -11.05 -10.65
C GLU A 184 8.55 -11.37 -9.67
N LEU A 185 8.49 -10.64 -8.55
CA LEU A 185 7.49 -10.82 -7.51
C LEU A 185 6.14 -10.14 -7.82
N ASN A 186 6.05 -9.41 -8.92
CA ASN A 186 4.87 -8.59 -9.23
C ASN A 186 3.56 -9.38 -9.35
N ASP A 187 3.59 -10.66 -9.72
CA ASP A 187 2.41 -11.52 -9.77
C ASP A 187 1.74 -11.71 -8.39
N ASN A 188 2.50 -11.55 -7.31
CA ASN A 188 2.00 -11.62 -5.94
C ASN A 188 1.31 -10.32 -5.50
N ARG A 189 1.50 -9.24 -6.23
CA ARG A 189 0.98 -7.90 -5.91
C ARG A 189 -0.52 -7.78 -5.85
N ALA A 190 -1.26 -8.59 -6.58
CA ALA A 190 -2.71 -8.55 -6.54
C ALA A 190 -3.26 -8.71 -5.11
N VAL A 191 -2.55 -9.44 -4.24
CA VAL A 191 -2.89 -9.60 -2.82
C VAL A 191 -2.63 -8.31 -2.05
N TYR A 192 -1.51 -7.63 -2.30
CA TYR A 192 -1.14 -6.38 -1.62
C TYR A 192 -1.94 -5.18 -2.15
N ARG A 193 -2.19 -5.10 -3.46
CA ARG A 193 -3.03 -4.07 -4.08
C ARG A 193 -4.44 -4.06 -3.55
N SER A 194 -5.08 -5.22 -3.45
CA SER A 194 -6.43 -5.33 -2.91
C SER A 194 -6.51 -4.83 -1.46
N ARG A 195 -5.40 -4.89 -0.73
CA ARG A 195 -5.34 -4.48 0.66
C ARG A 195 -5.20 -2.96 0.86
N LEU A 196 -4.42 -2.27 0.02
CA LEU A 196 -4.11 -0.85 0.19
C LEU A 196 -4.53 0.04 -0.98
N LEU A 197 -5.07 -0.53 -2.06
CA LEU A 197 -5.64 0.21 -3.19
C LEU A 197 -4.63 1.14 -3.92
N LEU A 198 -3.34 0.82 -3.92
CA LEU A 198 -2.27 1.63 -4.50
C LEU A 198 -1.86 1.07 -5.87
N ASP A 199 -2.55 1.48 -6.94
CA ASP A 199 -2.44 0.86 -8.27
C ASP A 199 -1.46 1.51 -9.25
N GLU A 200 -0.91 2.69 -8.98
CA GLU A 200 -0.13 3.45 -9.98
C GLU A 200 1.33 2.98 -10.15
N ASP A 201 1.73 1.90 -9.50
CA ASP A 201 3.14 1.54 -9.32
C ASP A 201 3.79 0.78 -10.49
N LEU A 202 3.05 0.14 -11.42
CA LEU A 202 3.66 -0.68 -12.47
C LEU A 202 4.37 0.18 -13.52
N ALA A 203 3.67 1.19 -14.04
CA ALA A 203 4.24 2.13 -15.00
C ALA A 203 5.43 2.91 -14.39
N ALA A 204 5.34 3.27 -13.11
CA ALA A 204 6.44 3.91 -12.39
C ALA A 204 7.67 3.00 -12.23
N ARG A 205 7.47 1.69 -12.09
CA ARG A 205 8.56 0.71 -12.01
C ARG A 205 9.25 0.51 -13.34
N ASP A 206 8.50 0.38 -14.42
CA ASP A 206 9.04 0.21 -15.77
C ASP A 206 9.84 1.46 -16.19
N ALA A 207 9.30 2.66 -15.95
CA ALA A 207 10.01 3.91 -16.19
C ALA A 207 11.27 4.06 -15.32
N THR A 208 11.23 3.61 -14.07
CA THR A 208 12.39 3.64 -13.16
C THR A 208 13.46 2.66 -13.61
N LEU A 209 13.06 1.46 -14.06
CA LEU A 209 14.00 0.47 -14.60
C LEU A 209 14.71 0.99 -15.85
N GLY A 210 13.97 1.57 -16.81
CA GLY A 210 14.53 2.17 -18.00
C GLY A 210 15.55 3.26 -17.67
N ARG A 211 15.22 4.13 -16.70
CA ARG A 211 16.16 5.18 -16.26
C ARG A 211 17.42 4.61 -15.62
N ILE A 212 17.32 3.60 -14.77
CA ILE A 212 18.47 2.97 -14.12
C ILE A 212 19.34 2.27 -15.15
N TYR A 213 18.76 1.55 -16.13
CA TYR A 213 19.55 0.92 -17.21
C TYR A 213 20.32 1.95 -18.03
N ASN A 214 19.72 3.09 -18.37
CA ASN A 214 20.41 4.16 -19.08
C ASN A 214 21.59 4.73 -18.26
N GLU A 215 21.41 4.95 -16.95
CA GLU A 215 22.47 5.44 -16.06
C GLU A 215 23.64 4.45 -15.90
N VAL A 216 23.40 3.15 -16.04
CA VAL A 216 24.44 2.09 -15.96
C VAL A 216 25.07 1.81 -17.32
N GLY A 217 24.65 2.51 -18.38
CA GLY A 217 25.18 2.37 -19.73
C GLY A 217 24.57 1.23 -20.56
N PHE A 218 23.46 0.68 -20.14
CA PHE A 218 22.70 -0.32 -20.91
C PHE A 218 21.57 0.35 -21.73
N GLU A 219 21.93 1.28 -22.60
CA GLU A 219 20.97 2.08 -23.39
C GLU A 219 19.95 1.23 -24.18
N GLN A 220 20.37 0.05 -24.68
CA GLN A 220 19.47 -0.86 -25.42
C GLN A 220 18.44 -1.58 -24.56
N LEU A 221 18.59 -1.61 -23.23
CA LEU A 221 17.66 -2.21 -22.30
C LEU A 221 16.75 -1.18 -21.63
N GLY A 222 16.97 0.11 -21.87
CA GLY A 222 16.21 1.22 -21.34
C GLY A 222 15.05 1.68 -22.23
N LEU A 223 14.89 1.08 -23.41
CA LEU A 223 13.81 1.30 -24.36
C LEU A 223 12.73 0.26 -24.17
#